data_b311bdccd8756d41555e8e88a8f4c1bb
#
_entry.id   b311bdccd8756d41555e8e88a8f4c1bb
#
_cell.length_a   1.000
_cell.length_b   1.000
_cell.length_c   1.000
_cell.angle_alpha   90.00
_cell.angle_beta   90.00
_cell.angle_gamma   90.00
#
_symmetry.space_group_name_H-M   'P 1'
#
loop_
_entity.id
_entity.type
_entity.pdbx_description
1 polymer ?
#
loop_
_entity_poly.entity_id
_entity_poly.type
_entity_poly.pdbx_seq_one_letter_code
_entity_poly.pdbx_strand_id
1 'polypeptide(L)'
;EEYKALIHAAHDRGMRVIMDSIHNHIGDQHWWMKDLPTYDWVHNIDEYMQTNYQGSAVADPYASDYDMTKLVDGWFVPEMPDLNQDQPLLTDYLIVNTIWWIEYSGVDGIRMDSYLYPDKEYMAEWVEAVLSSYLDFNIVGEAWAVNPPAAAYWQYDLPGQGDGYDSKLPSITDFPWSFAVRDGMAEEFGWQNGLMKVYYMLGQDHLYADAMKNVIFLDNHDMSRVYEHVGKDKDAFKIAITLLMTQRGIPQVYYGTEFMFGHENRGGDDEAWRQTLPGSWSDDQRTVFEASGRTDEEQEAFEFIRGLANWRKGAIATHEGTMKHFIPENGTYVYF
;
A
#
# COMPACT_ATOMS: atom_id res chain seq x y z
N GLU A 1 11.35 17.06 -16.62
CA GLU A 1 10.43 17.45 -17.70
C GLU A 1 9.54 16.28 -18.14
N GLU A 2 10.08 15.07 -18.38
CA GLU A 2 9.31 13.88 -18.79
C GLU A 2 8.23 13.50 -17.76
N TYR A 3 8.55 13.55 -16.46
CA TYR A 3 7.60 13.28 -15.39
C TYR A 3 6.42 14.28 -15.39
N LYS A 4 6.70 15.56 -15.59
CA LYS A 4 5.64 16.58 -15.76
C LYS A 4 4.77 16.30 -16.99
N ALA A 5 5.39 15.92 -18.10
CA ALA A 5 4.65 15.59 -19.33
C ALA A 5 3.74 14.36 -19.11
N LEU A 6 4.19 13.35 -18.34
CA LEU A 6 3.37 12.21 -17.95
C LEU A 6 2.15 12.64 -17.13
N ILE A 7 2.36 13.47 -16.11
CA ILE A 7 1.29 13.96 -15.24
C ILE A 7 0.26 14.77 -16.04
N HIS A 8 0.72 15.70 -16.89
CA HIS A 8 -0.17 16.47 -17.76
C HIS A 8 -0.98 15.56 -18.69
N ALA A 9 -0.34 14.55 -19.30
CA ALA A 9 -1.03 13.61 -20.18
C ALA A 9 -2.08 12.75 -19.43
N ALA A 10 -1.86 12.45 -18.15
CA ALA A 10 -2.81 11.80 -17.27
C ALA A 10 -4.00 12.74 -16.95
N HIS A 11 -3.72 13.98 -16.56
CA HIS A 11 -4.73 15.00 -16.29
C HIS A 11 -5.62 15.27 -17.50
N ASP A 12 -5.07 15.36 -18.70
CA ASP A 12 -5.83 15.52 -19.96
C ASP A 12 -6.84 14.38 -20.20
N ARG A 13 -6.61 13.22 -19.55
CA ARG A 13 -7.50 12.04 -19.58
C ARG A 13 -8.38 11.90 -18.36
N GLY A 14 -8.39 12.89 -17.46
CA GLY A 14 -9.16 12.88 -16.22
C GLY A 14 -8.62 11.92 -15.16
N MET A 15 -7.35 11.51 -15.27
CA MET A 15 -6.66 10.68 -14.28
C MET A 15 -5.84 11.56 -13.33
N ARG A 16 -5.79 11.18 -12.06
CA ARG A 16 -4.88 11.75 -11.07
C ARG A 16 -3.62 10.91 -10.97
N VAL A 17 -2.52 11.52 -10.55
CA VAL A 17 -1.22 10.87 -10.39
C VAL A 17 -0.78 10.97 -8.94
N ILE A 18 -0.48 9.83 -8.33
CA ILE A 18 0.10 9.73 -6.98
C ILE A 18 1.59 9.42 -7.15
N MET A 19 2.43 10.19 -6.48
CA MET A 19 3.88 9.97 -6.45
C MET A 19 4.24 9.05 -5.28
N ASP A 20 5.08 8.06 -5.53
CA ASP A 20 5.74 7.29 -4.48
C ASP A 20 6.89 8.12 -3.88
N SER A 21 6.93 8.22 -2.55
CA SER A 21 7.94 8.96 -1.80
C SER A 21 8.52 8.08 -0.70
N ILE A 22 9.83 8.15 -0.52
CA ILE A 22 10.57 7.31 0.42
C ILE A 22 11.36 8.23 1.35
N HIS A 23 10.98 8.25 2.63
CA HIS A 23 11.66 9.09 3.63
C HIS A 23 12.42 8.26 4.67
N ASN A 24 12.25 6.95 4.67
CA ASN A 24 12.91 6.06 5.60
C ASN A 24 14.40 5.90 5.29
N HIS A 25 14.76 5.71 4.04
CA HIS A 25 16.12 5.36 3.63
C HIS A 25 16.50 5.96 2.29
N ILE A 26 17.79 5.87 1.98
CA ILE A 26 18.34 6.17 0.64
C ILE A 26 19.09 4.95 0.11
N GLY A 27 19.50 4.98 -1.15
CA GLY A 27 20.44 3.97 -1.68
C GLY A 27 21.89 4.23 -1.22
N ASP A 28 22.66 3.18 -1.01
CA ASP A 28 24.09 3.26 -0.63
C ASP A 28 24.96 4.03 -1.65
N GLN A 29 24.49 4.14 -2.89
CA GLN A 29 25.16 4.91 -3.95
C GLN A 29 24.70 6.38 -4.01
N HIS A 30 23.81 6.81 -3.13
CA HIS A 30 23.41 8.21 -3.05
C HIS A 30 24.63 9.08 -2.73
N TRP A 31 24.72 10.27 -3.33
CA TRP A 31 25.88 11.15 -3.16
C TRP A 31 26.10 11.57 -1.71
N TRP A 32 25.06 11.61 -0.88
CA TRP A 32 25.20 11.86 0.57
C TRP A 32 26.12 10.83 1.25
N MET A 33 26.13 9.58 0.82
CA MET A 33 27.00 8.56 1.40
C MET A 33 28.50 8.85 1.21
N LYS A 34 28.85 9.79 0.32
CA LYS A 34 30.21 10.26 0.10
C LYS A 34 30.53 11.56 0.84
N ASP A 35 29.51 12.36 1.15
CA ASP A 35 29.64 13.67 1.77
C ASP A 35 28.32 14.00 2.50
N LEU A 36 28.16 13.47 3.72
CA LEU A 36 26.99 13.70 4.55
C LEU A 36 26.91 15.18 4.96
N PRO A 37 25.74 15.83 4.90
CA PRO A 37 25.58 17.20 5.40
C PRO A 37 25.96 17.36 6.88
N THR A 38 25.60 16.36 7.71
CA THR A 38 26.06 16.20 9.08
C THR A 38 26.32 14.71 9.35
N TYR A 39 27.16 14.40 10.33
CA TYR A 39 27.52 13.01 10.65
C TYR A 39 26.31 12.15 11.07
N ASP A 40 25.34 12.76 11.71
CA ASP A 40 24.11 12.16 12.22
C ASP A 40 22.94 12.19 11.21
N TRP A 41 23.24 12.36 9.91
CA TRP A 41 22.23 12.35 8.83
C TRP A 41 21.64 10.96 8.55
N VAL A 42 22.42 9.94 8.85
CA VAL A 42 22.10 8.52 8.66
C VAL A 42 22.36 7.79 9.97
N HIS A 43 21.41 6.96 10.37
CA HIS A 43 21.58 6.11 11.56
C HIS A 43 22.66 5.05 11.33
N ASN A 44 23.35 4.66 12.39
CA ASN A 44 24.29 3.53 12.40
C ASN A 44 25.33 3.53 11.27
N ILE A 45 25.82 4.73 10.90
CA ILE A 45 26.77 4.90 9.78
C ILE A 45 28.10 4.18 9.99
N ASP A 46 28.54 4.01 11.25
CA ASP A 46 29.80 3.34 11.59
C ASP A 46 29.67 1.81 11.67
N GLU A 47 28.51 1.32 12.06
CA GLU A 47 28.26 -0.10 12.26
C GLU A 47 26.84 -0.46 11.85
N TYR A 48 26.70 -1.17 10.74
CA TYR A 48 25.41 -1.62 10.21
C TYR A 48 24.57 -2.34 11.25
N MET A 49 23.35 -1.88 11.47
CA MET A 49 22.33 -2.54 12.27
C MET A 49 21.10 -2.77 11.39
N GLN A 50 20.71 -4.02 11.19
CA GLN A 50 19.52 -4.37 10.44
C GLN A 50 18.26 -4.13 11.26
N THR A 51 17.23 -3.55 10.67
CA THR A 51 15.90 -3.44 11.30
C THR A 51 15.32 -4.82 11.61
N ASN A 52 14.45 -4.90 12.60
CA ASN A 52 13.75 -6.13 12.95
C ASN A 52 12.50 -6.38 12.08
N TYR A 53 12.13 -5.45 11.20
CA TYR A 53 10.94 -5.49 10.32
C TYR A 53 9.59 -5.64 11.06
N GLN A 54 9.53 -5.37 12.36
CA GLN A 54 8.33 -5.57 13.18
C GLN A 54 7.53 -4.27 13.35
N GLY A 55 7.10 -3.64 12.24
CA GLY A 55 6.37 -2.37 12.23
C GLY A 55 5.16 -2.31 13.18
N SER A 56 4.58 -3.45 13.53
CA SER A 56 3.50 -3.52 14.54
C SER A 56 3.99 -3.22 15.97
N ALA A 57 5.29 -3.22 16.23
CA ALA A 57 5.84 -2.94 17.56
C ALA A 57 5.57 -1.50 18.02
N VAL A 58 5.41 -0.56 17.10
CA VAL A 58 5.09 0.85 17.43
C VAL A 58 3.75 0.96 18.18
N ALA A 59 2.79 0.10 17.87
CA ALA A 59 1.47 0.05 18.53
C ALA A 59 1.44 -0.91 19.73
N ASP A 60 2.55 -1.58 20.05
CA ASP A 60 2.63 -2.54 21.16
C ASP A 60 3.04 -1.83 22.45
N PRO A 61 2.15 -1.77 23.47
CA PRO A 61 2.45 -1.11 24.74
C PRO A 61 3.52 -1.81 25.58
N TYR A 62 3.98 -2.98 25.16
CA TYR A 62 4.99 -3.79 25.83
C TYR A 62 6.30 -3.91 25.02
N ALA A 63 6.38 -3.26 23.87
CA ALA A 63 7.59 -3.25 23.06
C ALA A 63 8.78 -2.73 23.89
N SER A 64 9.94 -3.40 23.76
CA SER A 64 11.14 -2.94 24.44
C SER A 64 11.78 -1.76 23.69
N ASP A 65 12.47 -0.89 24.45
CA ASP A 65 13.25 0.20 23.83
C ASP A 65 14.28 -0.33 22.83
N TYR A 66 14.86 -1.50 23.10
CA TYR A 66 15.79 -2.14 22.17
C TYR A 66 15.15 -2.50 20.84
N ASP A 67 13.96 -3.10 20.86
CA ASP A 67 13.25 -3.49 19.65
C ASP A 67 12.74 -2.25 18.90
N MET A 68 12.32 -1.21 19.61
CA MET A 68 11.92 0.06 19.02
C MET A 68 13.08 0.76 18.33
N THR A 69 14.24 0.90 19.01
CA THR A 69 15.45 1.45 18.39
C THR A 69 15.85 0.64 17.15
N LYS A 70 15.80 -0.69 17.24
CA LYS A 70 16.15 -1.55 16.10
C LYS A 70 15.17 -1.43 14.95
N LEU A 71 13.90 -1.15 15.23
CA LEU A 71 12.87 -0.92 14.20
C LEU A 71 13.13 0.39 13.47
N VAL A 72 13.27 1.50 14.22
CA VAL A 72 13.29 2.86 13.70
C VAL A 72 14.66 3.23 13.13
N ASP A 73 15.76 2.87 13.82
CA ASP A 73 17.12 3.26 13.42
C ASP A 73 17.82 2.20 12.56
N GLY A 74 17.16 1.05 12.31
CA GLY A 74 17.76 -0.08 11.60
C GLY A 74 17.58 0.03 10.08
N TRP A 75 18.67 -0.25 9.34
CA TRP A 75 18.61 -0.32 7.88
C TRP A 75 17.86 -1.57 7.41
N PHE A 76 17.14 -1.47 6.31
CA PHE A 76 16.49 -2.65 5.72
C PHE A 76 17.51 -3.69 5.26
N VAL A 77 18.44 -3.25 4.45
CA VAL A 77 19.58 -4.03 3.96
C VAL A 77 20.80 -3.09 3.89
N PRO A 78 22.03 -3.63 3.74
CA PRO A 78 23.23 -2.79 3.66
C PRO A 78 23.19 -1.72 2.55
N GLU A 79 22.44 -1.98 1.49
CA GLU A 79 22.27 -1.10 0.35
C GLU A 79 21.21 0.00 0.56
N MET A 80 20.52 -0.01 1.72
CA MET A 80 19.46 0.95 2.10
C MET A 80 19.78 1.63 3.44
N PRO A 81 20.72 2.59 3.47
CA PRO A 81 21.04 3.40 4.64
C PRO A 81 19.83 4.12 5.19
N ASP A 82 19.55 3.94 6.47
CA ASP A 82 18.44 4.54 7.17
C ASP A 82 18.70 6.02 7.49
N LEU A 83 17.74 6.88 7.21
CA LEU A 83 17.81 8.31 7.44
C LEU A 83 17.38 8.66 8.87
N ASN A 84 18.12 9.56 9.51
CA ASN A 84 17.81 10.03 10.85
C ASN A 84 16.86 11.24 10.81
N GLN A 85 15.55 11.00 10.87
CA GLN A 85 14.56 12.07 10.82
C GLN A 85 14.54 12.94 12.10
N ASP A 86 15.16 12.50 13.20
CA ASP A 86 15.39 13.35 14.39
C ASP A 86 16.40 14.48 14.13
N GLN A 87 17.15 14.42 13.03
CA GLN A 87 18.05 15.49 12.61
C GLN A 87 17.23 16.65 11.99
N PRO A 88 17.14 17.84 12.65
CA PRO A 88 16.20 18.89 12.24
C PRO A 88 16.40 19.41 10.80
N LEU A 89 17.64 19.45 10.32
CA LEU A 89 17.92 19.91 8.96
C LEU A 89 17.46 18.86 7.91
N LEU A 90 17.49 17.58 8.25
CA LEU A 90 16.96 16.53 7.39
C LEU A 90 15.44 16.58 7.35
N THR A 91 14.79 16.75 8.49
CA THR A 91 13.34 16.98 8.62
C THR A 91 12.89 18.11 7.71
N ASP A 92 13.49 19.30 7.87
CA ASP A 92 13.21 20.47 7.05
C ASP A 92 13.43 20.19 5.55
N TYR A 93 14.54 19.51 5.22
CA TYR A 93 14.85 19.17 3.84
C TYR A 93 13.79 18.25 3.23
N LEU A 94 13.37 17.19 3.90
CA LEU A 94 12.41 16.21 3.38
C LEU A 94 11.01 16.84 3.20
N ILE A 95 10.59 17.70 4.13
CA ILE A 95 9.33 18.45 4.02
C ILE A 95 9.39 19.41 2.82
N VAL A 96 10.42 20.23 2.73
CA VAL A 96 10.58 21.19 1.62
C VAL A 96 10.75 20.49 0.28
N ASN A 97 11.46 19.37 0.24
CA ASN A 97 11.60 18.54 -0.96
C ASN A 97 10.25 18.00 -1.45
N THR A 98 9.40 17.53 -0.53
CA THR A 98 8.05 17.07 -0.85
C THR A 98 7.21 18.20 -1.46
N ILE A 99 7.18 19.38 -0.81
CA ILE A 99 6.46 20.55 -1.31
C ILE A 99 6.99 20.95 -2.69
N TRP A 100 8.31 20.93 -2.88
CA TRP A 100 8.92 21.23 -4.17
C TRP A 100 8.45 20.27 -5.27
N TRP A 101 8.38 18.97 -4.97
CA TRP A 101 7.89 17.98 -5.94
C TRP A 101 6.43 18.18 -6.29
N ILE A 102 5.58 18.52 -5.32
CA ILE A 102 4.15 18.83 -5.55
C ILE A 102 4.03 20.04 -6.49
N GLU A 103 4.69 21.15 -6.16
CA GLU A 103 4.67 22.38 -6.96
C GLU A 103 5.30 22.22 -8.35
N TYR A 104 6.42 21.51 -8.41
CA TYR A 104 7.14 21.32 -9.67
C TYR A 104 6.39 20.41 -10.63
N SER A 105 5.84 19.31 -10.14
CA SER A 105 5.30 18.24 -10.98
C SER A 105 3.78 18.33 -11.17
N GLY A 106 3.06 18.85 -10.18
CA GLY A 106 1.60 18.88 -10.18
C GLY A 106 0.96 17.54 -9.81
N VAL A 107 1.63 16.67 -9.03
CA VAL A 107 1.05 15.42 -8.52
C VAL A 107 -0.15 15.71 -7.62
N ASP A 108 -1.11 14.78 -7.60
CA ASP A 108 -2.39 14.93 -6.88
C ASP A 108 -2.38 14.26 -5.50
N GLY A 109 -1.35 13.49 -5.19
CA GLY A 109 -1.22 12.77 -3.93
C GLY A 109 0.14 12.11 -3.78
N ILE A 110 0.37 11.54 -2.62
CA ILE A 110 1.60 10.79 -2.28
C ILE A 110 1.23 9.43 -1.69
N ARG A 111 1.91 8.39 -2.15
CA ARG A 111 2.09 7.15 -1.41
C ARG A 111 3.41 7.26 -0.65
N MET A 112 3.37 7.21 0.67
CA MET A 112 4.57 7.21 1.49
C MET A 112 4.99 5.78 1.78
N ASP A 113 6.11 5.40 1.20
CA ASP A 113 6.75 4.10 1.40
C ASP A 113 7.17 3.90 2.85
N SER A 114 7.08 2.64 3.31
CA SER A 114 7.63 2.22 4.60
C SER A 114 7.19 3.09 5.79
N TYR A 115 5.92 3.54 5.81
CA TYR A 115 5.40 4.56 6.74
C TYR A 115 5.60 4.24 8.22
N LEU A 116 5.76 2.96 8.58
CA LEU A 116 5.87 2.48 9.95
C LEU A 116 7.28 2.59 10.55
N TYR A 117 8.29 2.89 9.73
CA TYR A 117 9.70 2.76 10.10
C TYR A 117 10.38 4.08 10.46
N PRO A 118 10.14 5.21 9.76
CA PRO A 118 10.68 6.50 10.15
C PRO A 118 10.18 6.94 11.54
N ASP A 119 10.86 7.92 12.15
CA ASP A 119 10.36 8.56 13.35
C ASP A 119 8.91 9.02 13.19
N LYS A 120 8.05 8.59 14.11
CA LYS A 120 6.60 8.81 13.98
C LYS A 120 6.20 10.27 14.20
N GLU A 121 6.91 11.01 15.05
CA GLU A 121 6.67 12.42 15.31
C GLU A 121 7.01 13.22 14.06
N TYR A 122 8.14 12.92 13.40
CA TYR A 122 8.49 13.47 12.09
C TYR A 122 7.39 13.17 11.05
N MET A 123 6.90 11.93 10.99
CA MET A 123 5.87 11.56 10.01
C MET A 123 4.58 12.36 10.22
N ALA A 124 4.17 12.60 11.46
CA ALA A 124 3.02 13.45 11.77
C ALA A 124 3.25 14.91 11.36
N GLU A 125 4.45 15.46 11.64
CA GLU A 125 4.84 16.82 11.25
C GLU A 125 4.84 16.97 9.71
N TRP A 126 5.41 16.02 8.99
CA TRP A 126 5.43 16.00 7.54
C TRP A 126 4.01 15.98 6.96
N VAL A 127 3.12 15.09 7.45
CA VAL A 127 1.72 15.02 7.01
C VAL A 127 1.01 16.35 7.25
N GLU A 128 1.17 16.93 8.44
CA GLU A 128 0.55 18.22 8.79
C GLU A 128 1.06 19.35 7.89
N ALA A 129 2.36 19.41 7.61
CA ALA A 129 2.95 20.41 6.73
C ALA A 129 2.40 20.33 5.30
N VAL A 130 2.26 19.13 4.76
CA VAL A 130 1.72 18.93 3.41
C VAL A 130 0.22 19.23 3.37
N LEU A 131 -0.58 18.63 4.25
CA LEU A 131 -2.05 18.77 4.19
C LEU A 131 -2.54 20.16 4.59
N SER A 132 -1.81 20.89 5.44
CA SER A 132 -2.13 22.30 5.72
C SER A 132 -1.85 23.22 4.53
N SER A 133 -0.89 22.84 3.68
CA SER A 133 -0.54 23.59 2.46
C SER A 133 -1.46 23.28 1.27
N TYR A 134 -2.01 22.04 1.21
CA TYR A 134 -2.81 21.55 0.09
C TYR A 134 -4.07 20.82 0.59
N LEU A 135 -5.18 21.56 0.74
CA LEU A 135 -6.41 21.08 1.37
C LEU A 135 -7.10 19.90 0.67
N ASP A 136 -6.93 19.78 -0.65
CA ASP A 136 -7.52 18.70 -1.47
C ASP A 136 -6.51 17.58 -1.79
N PHE A 137 -5.37 17.59 -1.11
CA PHE A 137 -4.31 16.60 -1.32
C PHE A 137 -4.55 15.35 -0.47
N ASN A 138 -4.20 14.17 -0.97
CA ASN A 138 -4.29 12.95 -0.20
C ASN A 138 -2.91 12.28 -0.05
N ILE A 139 -2.70 11.71 1.13
CA ILE A 139 -1.52 10.92 1.45
C ILE A 139 -2.00 9.54 1.88
N VAL A 140 -1.43 8.49 1.27
CA VAL A 140 -1.57 7.12 1.75
C VAL A 140 -0.23 6.63 2.28
N GLY A 141 -0.21 6.21 3.54
CA GLY A 141 0.97 5.59 4.13
C GLY A 141 0.97 4.08 3.92
N GLU A 142 2.10 3.53 3.52
CA GLU A 142 2.27 2.10 3.50
C GLU A 142 2.41 1.56 4.93
N ALA A 143 1.29 1.08 5.46
CA ALA A 143 1.20 0.54 6.81
C ALA A 143 1.20 -0.99 6.78
N TRP A 144 2.37 -1.62 6.59
CA TRP A 144 2.50 -3.08 6.58
C TRP A 144 2.35 -3.65 8.00
N ALA A 145 1.12 -3.71 8.45
CA ALA A 145 0.75 -4.29 9.74
C ALA A 145 -0.05 -5.58 9.55
N VAL A 146 0.15 -6.54 10.45
CA VAL A 146 -0.46 -7.88 10.31
C VAL A 146 -1.88 -7.96 10.86
N ASN A 147 -2.34 -6.95 11.59
CA ASN A 147 -3.66 -6.95 12.21
C ASN A 147 -4.27 -5.54 12.25
N PRO A 148 -5.61 -5.44 12.32
CA PRO A 148 -6.30 -4.15 12.29
C PRO A 148 -5.88 -3.15 13.38
N PRO A 149 -5.66 -3.52 14.66
CA PRO A 149 -5.23 -2.55 15.66
C PRO A 149 -3.92 -1.86 15.33
N ALA A 150 -2.91 -2.64 14.85
CA ALA A 150 -1.62 -2.11 14.48
C ALA A 150 -1.68 -1.24 13.21
N ALA A 151 -2.54 -1.59 12.25
CA ALA A 151 -2.76 -0.77 11.06
C ALA A 151 -3.51 0.52 11.40
N ALA A 152 -4.58 0.43 12.19
CA ALA A 152 -5.42 1.55 12.58
C ALA A 152 -4.65 2.61 13.39
N TYR A 153 -3.64 2.21 14.15
CA TYR A 153 -2.75 3.11 14.89
C TYR A 153 -2.22 4.27 14.03
N TRP A 154 -2.01 4.02 12.75
CA TRP A 154 -1.43 4.98 11.81
C TRP A 154 -2.45 5.86 11.10
N GLN A 155 -3.75 5.70 11.34
CA GLN A 155 -4.75 6.61 10.80
C GLN A 155 -5.05 7.75 11.79
N TYR A 156 -5.32 8.96 11.28
CA TYR A 156 -5.55 10.18 12.06
C TYR A 156 -6.63 10.03 13.13
N ASP A 157 -6.53 10.86 14.18
CA ASP A 157 -7.55 11.10 15.21
C ASP A 157 -8.24 9.81 15.73
N LEU A 158 -7.42 8.79 16.02
CA LEU A 158 -7.95 7.54 16.55
C LEU A 158 -8.28 7.68 18.05
N PRO A 159 -9.55 7.58 18.45
CA PRO A 159 -9.93 7.69 19.86
C PRO A 159 -9.34 6.52 20.66
N GLY A 160 -8.56 6.82 21.68
CA GLY A 160 -8.14 5.82 22.67
C GLY A 160 -6.76 5.20 22.44
N GLN A 161 -5.92 5.78 21.62
CA GLN A 161 -4.49 5.47 21.63
C GLN A 161 -3.90 5.89 23.00
N GLY A 162 -3.29 4.93 23.69
CA GLY A 162 -2.85 5.12 25.07
C GLY A 162 -1.64 6.06 25.22
N ASP A 163 -0.93 6.36 24.14
CA ASP A 163 0.26 7.22 24.09
C ASP A 163 -0.04 8.67 23.66
N GLY A 164 -1.26 8.95 23.18
CA GLY A 164 -1.67 10.28 22.74
C GLY A 164 -1.13 10.68 21.35
N TYR A 165 -0.52 9.78 20.60
CA TYR A 165 -0.03 10.04 19.26
C TYR A 165 -1.19 10.21 18.27
N ASP A 166 -1.07 11.19 17.36
CA ASP A 166 -1.95 11.40 16.23
C ASP A 166 -1.11 11.58 14.94
N SER A 167 -1.16 10.60 14.07
CA SER A 167 -0.40 10.57 12.82
C SER A 167 -0.79 11.65 11.81
N LYS A 168 -1.95 12.27 11.97
CA LYS A 168 -2.58 13.17 10.96
C LYS A 168 -2.86 12.49 9.61
N LEU A 169 -2.45 11.24 9.41
CA LEU A 169 -2.50 10.52 8.14
C LEU A 169 -3.94 10.13 7.77
N PRO A 170 -4.48 10.59 6.63
CA PRO A 170 -5.86 10.31 6.27
C PRO A 170 -6.10 8.87 5.79
N SER A 171 -5.10 8.24 5.17
CA SER A 171 -5.26 6.98 4.44
C SER A 171 -4.07 6.07 4.65
N ILE A 172 -4.34 4.79 4.86
CA ILE A 172 -3.32 3.74 4.97
C ILE A 172 -3.58 2.62 3.97
N THR A 173 -2.55 1.86 3.65
CA THR A 173 -2.71 0.58 2.96
C THR A 173 -3.23 -0.47 3.93
N ASP A 174 -4.36 -1.11 3.63
CA ASP A 174 -5.03 -2.07 4.52
C ASP A 174 -4.52 -3.50 4.27
N PHE A 175 -3.31 -3.77 4.75
CA PHE A 175 -2.73 -5.11 4.71
C PHE A 175 -3.57 -6.17 5.43
N PRO A 176 -4.18 -5.89 6.61
CA PRO A 176 -5.07 -6.86 7.25
C PRO A 176 -6.23 -7.30 6.37
N TRP A 177 -6.84 -6.38 5.63
CA TRP A 177 -7.89 -6.70 4.66
C TRP A 177 -7.34 -7.57 3.52
N SER A 178 -6.18 -7.18 2.98
CA SER A 178 -5.52 -7.92 1.90
C SER A 178 -5.23 -9.37 2.31
N PHE A 179 -4.61 -9.57 3.46
CA PHE A 179 -4.33 -10.91 3.99
C PHE A 179 -5.59 -11.74 4.20
N ALA A 180 -6.63 -11.14 4.82
CA ALA A 180 -7.88 -11.83 5.10
C ALA A 180 -8.60 -12.30 3.82
N VAL A 181 -8.60 -11.50 2.76
CA VAL A 181 -9.23 -11.87 1.49
C VAL A 181 -8.38 -12.90 0.74
N ARG A 182 -7.08 -12.68 0.63
CA ARG A 182 -6.16 -13.59 -0.06
C ARG A 182 -6.20 -15.00 0.54
N ASP A 183 -5.99 -15.09 1.85
CA ASP A 183 -6.02 -16.36 2.56
C ASP A 183 -7.43 -16.98 2.56
N GLY A 184 -8.45 -16.12 2.72
CA GLY A 184 -9.83 -16.56 2.69
C GLY A 184 -10.24 -17.20 1.35
N MET A 185 -9.62 -16.77 0.25
CA MET A 185 -9.86 -17.37 -1.08
C MET A 185 -8.96 -18.57 -1.36
N ALA A 186 -7.83 -18.69 -0.70
CA ALA A 186 -6.91 -19.83 -0.87
C ALA A 186 -7.28 -21.04 0.01
N GLU A 187 -8.14 -20.87 1.01
CA GLU A 187 -8.49 -21.89 2.00
C GLU A 187 -9.91 -22.40 1.82
N GLU A 188 -10.13 -23.66 2.20
CA GLU A 188 -11.48 -24.19 2.32
C GLU A 188 -12.25 -23.51 3.44
N PHE A 189 -13.58 -23.38 3.23
CA PHE A 189 -14.47 -22.80 4.24
C PHE A 189 -14.47 -23.64 5.54
N GLY A 190 -14.31 -22.95 6.68
CA GLY A 190 -14.30 -23.57 7.99
C GLY A 190 -14.63 -22.57 9.11
N TRP A 191 -14.56 -22.98 10.35
CA TRP A 191 -14.92 -22.12 11.50
C TRP A 191 -14.10 -20.82 11.59
N GLN A 192 -12.82 -20.84 11.19
CA GLN A 192 -11.90 -19.70 11.19
C GLN A 192 -11.20 -19.51 9.84
N ASN A 193 -11.60 -20.26 8.82
CA ASN A 193 -10.95 -20.35 7.52
C ASN A 193 -11.90 -19.89 6.40
N GLY A 194 -11.32 -19.67 5.22
CA GLY A 194 -12.10 -19.24 4.07
C GLY A 194 -12.73 -17.87 4.30
N LEU A 195 -13.97 -17.69 3.84
CA LEU A 195 -14.72 -16.43 3.97
C LEU A 195 -14.94 -15.96 5.42
N MET A 196 -14.76 -16.83 6.42
CA MET A 196 -14.81 -16.40 7.83
C MET A 196 -13.68 -15.44 8.18
N LYS A 197 -12.50 -15.53 7.55
CA LYS A 197 -11.41 -14.56 7.74
C LYS A 197 -11.82 -13.15 7.30
N VAL A 198 -12.48 -13.04 6.15
CA VAL A 198 -13.01 -11.77 5.64
C VAL A 198 -14.07 -11.19 6.58
N TYR A 199 -15.00 -12.02 7.05
CA TYR A 199 -16.02 -11.63 8.02
C TYR A 199 -15.40 -11.09 9.33
N TYR A 200 -14.45 -11.82 9.91
CA TYR A 200 -13.78 -11.40 11.14
C TYR A 200 -12.96 -10.13 10.97
N MET A 201 -12.30 -9.96 9.81
CA MET A 201 -11.54 -8.76 9.50
C MET A 201 -12.46 -7.54 9.43
N LEU A 202 -13.52 -7.59 8.63
CA LEU A 202 -14.48 -6.49 8.48
C LEU A 202 -15.23 -6.15 9.78
N GLY A 203 -15.45 -7.15 10.64
CA GLY A 203 -16.01 -6.96 11.99
C GLY A 203 -15.16 -6.06 12.90
N GLN A 204 -13.90 -5.81 12.52
CA GLN A 204 -12.98 -4.95 13.25
C GLN A 204 -12.85 -3.53 12.67
N ASP A 205 -13.63 -3.17 11.65
CA ASP A 205 -13.59 -1.85 11.03
C ASP A 205 -13.84 -0.70 12.01
N HIS A 206 -14.48 -0.96 13.14
CA HIS A 206 -14.68 0.00 14.24
C HIS A 206 -13.38 0.46 14.90
N LEU A 207 -12.25 -0.21 14.64
CA LEU A 207 -10.93 0.19 15.13
C LEU A 207 -10.30 1.30 14.30
N TYR A 208 -10.68 1.45 13.03
CA TYR A 208 -10.20 2.53 12.17
C TYR A 208 -10.98 3.83 12.44
N ALA A 209 -10.31 4.96 12.30
CA ALA A 209 -10.98 6.25 12.32
C ALA A 209 -11.96 6.38 11.15
N ASP A 210 -11.54 5.94 9.96
CA ASP A 210 -12.36 5.89 8.75
C ASP A 210 -11.89 4.78 7.81
N ALA A 211 -12.49 3.60 7.91
CA ALA A 211 -12.15 2.45 7.06
C ALA A 211 -12.45 2.70 5.56
N MET A 212 -13.31 3.68 5.22
CA MET A 212 -13.61 4.04 3.83
C MET A 212 -12.44 4.71 3.13
N LYS A 213 -11.51 5.30 3.88
CA LYS A 213 -10.31 5.95 3.36
C LYS A 213 -9.12 5.01 3.19
N ASN A 214 -9.19 3.79 3.72
CA ASN A 214 -8.11 2.83 3.57
C ASN A 214 -8.00 2.32 2.14
N VAL A 215 -6.77 2.18 1.64
CA VAL A 215 -6.49 1.57 0.35
C VAL A 215 -6.46 0.06 0.52
N ILE A 216 -7.43 -0.62 -0.10
CA ILE A 216 -7.55 -2.08 -0.12
C ILE A 216 -6.99 -2.64 -1.42
N PHE A 217 -6.32 -3.78 -1.37
CA PHE A 217 -5.64 -4.38 -2.52
C PHE A 217 -5.50 -5.89 -2.35
N LEU A 218 -5.25 -6.59 -3.46
CA LEU A 218 -5.07 -8.04 -3.45
C LEU A 218 -3.62 -8.47 -3.66
N ASP A 219 -2.85 -7.65 -4.34
CA ASP A 219 -1.42 -7.79 -4.58
C ASP A 219 -0.78 -6.43 -4.81
N ASN A 220 0.54 -6.39 -4.68
CA ASN A 220 1.39 -5.24 -4.94
C ASN A 220 2.78 -5.71 -5.39
N HIS A 221 3.73 -4.79 -5.50
CA HIS A 221 5.09 -5.08 -5.94
C HIS A 221 5.95 -5.85 -4.91
N ASP A 222 5.51 -5.97 -3.66
CA ASP A 222 6.20 -6.67 -2.56
C ASP A 222 5.49 -7.96 -2.14
N MET A 223 4.40 -8.32 -2.84
CA MET A 223 3.62 -9.52 -2.54
C MET A 223 3.43 -10.38 -3.78
N SER A 224 3.33 -11.69 -3.58
CA SER A 224 2.99 -12.61 -4.67
C SER A 224 1.67 -12.22 -5.33
N ARG A 225 1.59 -12.39 -6.65
CA ARG A 225 0.36 -12.12 -7.42
C ARG A 225 -0.83 -12.87 -6.84
N VAL A 226 -1.99 -12.22 -6.77
CA VAL A 226 -3.20 -12.83 -6.20
C VAL A 226 -3.60 -14.10 -6.93
N TYR A 227 -3.47 -14.14 -8.25
CA TYR A 227 -3.80 -15.32 -9.04
C TYR A 227 -2.94 -16.55 -8.66
N GLU A 228 -1.64 -16.34 -8.40
CA GLU A 228 -0.76 -17.39 -7.87
C GLU A 228 -1.14 -17.80 -6.45
N HIS A 229 -1.42 -16.83 -5.59
CA HIS A 229 -1.75 -17.07 -4.18
C HIS A 229 -3.00 -17.95 -4.02
N VAL A 230 -4.01 -17.76 -4.87
CA VAL A 230 -5.23 -18.59 -4.89
C VAL A 230 -5.07 -19.90 -5.70
N GLY A 231 -3.82 -20.31 -5.97
CA GLY A 231 -3.53 -21.56 -6.66
C GLY A 231 -3.96 -21.61 -8.13
N LYS A 232 -4.03 -20.47 -8.80
CA LYS A 232 -4.52 -20.31 -10.19
C LYS A 232 -5.99 -20.72 -10.37
N ASP A 233 -6.74 -20.69 -9.29
CA ASP A 233 -8.19 -20.90 -9.33
C ASP A 233 -8.88 -19.61 -9.83
N LYS A 234 -9.48 -19.68 -11.01
CA LYS A 234 -10.15 -18.54 -11.65
C LYS A 234 -11.39 -18.08 -10.90
N ASP A 235 -12.11 -18.98 -10.27
CA ASP A 235 -13.33 -18.66 -9.54
C ASP A 235 -12.96 -17.97 -8.21
N ALA A 236 -11.97 -18.48 -7.48
CA ALA A 236 -11.43 -17.84 -6.30
C ALA A 236 -10.86 -16.44 -6.62
N PHE A 237 -10.12 -16.30 -7.73
CA PHE A 237 -9.64 -15.01 -8.21
C PHE A 237 -10.80 -14.03 -8.48
N LYS A 238 -11.85 -14.45 -9.20
CA LYS A 238 -13.00 -13.60 -9.50
C LYS A 238 -13.76 -13.18 -8.24
N ILE A 239 -13.87 -14.08 -7.24
CA ILE A 239 -14.47 -13.72 -5.94
C ILE A 239 -13.60 -12.68 -5.23
N ALA A 240 -12.28 -12.86 -5.18
CA ALA A 240 -11.37 -11.87 -4.59
C ALA A 240 -11.52 -10.48 -5.24
N ILE A 241 -11.53 -10.43 -6.57
CA ILE A 241 -11.75 -9.18 -7.32
C ILE A 241 -13.14 -8.60 -7.03
N THR A 242 -14.17 -9.44 -6.90
CA THR A 242 -15.52 -8.97 -6.54
C THR A 242 -15.52 -8.32 -5.16
N LEU A 243 -14.86 -8.93 -4.16
CA LEU A 243 -14.70 -8.36 -2.82
C LEU A 243 -13.95 -7.02 -2.89
N LEU A 244 -12.85 -6.94 -3.65
CA LEU A 244 -12.09 -5.69 -3.85
C LEU A 244 -12.97 -4.57 -4.41
N MET A 245 -13.84 -4.87 -5.37
CA MET A 245 -14.63 -3.87 -6.07
C MET A 245 -15.97 -3.53 -5.39
N THR A 246 -16.42 -4.31 -4.41
CA THR A 246 -17.74 -4.14 -3.80
C THR A 246 -17.70 -3.82 -2.32
N GLN A 247 -16.55 -3.99 -1.64
CA GLN A 247 -16.40 -3.65 -0.24
C GLN A 247 -15.96 -2.20 -0.03
N ARG A 248 -15.89 -1.80 1.23
CA ARG A 248 -15.44 -0.48 1.69
C ARG A 248 -13.98 -0.22 1.33
N GLY A 249 -13.55 1.01 1.34
CA GLY A 249 -12.19 1.45 1.04
C GLY A 249 -11.97 1.80 -0.43
N ILE A 250 -10.75 2.20 -0.73
CA ILE A 250 -10.30 2.63 -2.06
C ILE A 250 -9.61 1.45 -2.73
N PRO A 251 -10.18 0.84 -3.77
CA PRO A 251 -9.57 -0.32 -4.40
C PRO A 251 -8.34 0.05 -5.21
N GLN A 252 -7.23 -0.65 -4.97
CA GLN A 252 -6.02 -0.60 -5.77
C GLN A 252 -5.89 -1.90 -6.56
N VAL A 253 -5.67 -1.79 -7.86
CA VAL A 253 -5.35 -2.90 -8.76
C VAL A 253 -3.90 -2.76 -9.18
N TYR A 254 -3.08 -3.75 -8.85
CA TYR A 254 -1.69 -3.77 -9.29
C TYR A 254 -1.62 -4.11 -10.77
N TYR A 255 -0.71 -3.48 -11.52
CA TYR A 255 -0.62 -3.70 -12.96
C TYR A 255 -0.46 -5.20 -13.31
N GLY A 256 -1.19 -5.67 -14.30
CA GLY A 256 -1.21 -7.07 -14.71
C GLY A 256 -2.21 -7.94 -13.99
N THR A 257 -2.73 -7.53 -12.82
CA THR A 257 -3.80 -8.26 -12.13
C THR A 257 -5.05 -8.35 -13.00
N GLU A 258 -5.31 -7.31 -13.79
CA GLU A 258 -6.41 -7.27 -14.77
C GLU A 258 -6.32 -8.31 -15.89
N PHE A 259 -5.13 -8.94 -16.04
CA PHE A 259 -4.89 -10.02 -17.01
C PHE A 259 -4.64 -11.39 -16.34
N MET A 260 -4.92 -11.54 -15.05
CA MET A 260 -4.54 -12.70 -14.24
C MET A 260 -3.03 -13.00 -14.32
N PHE A 261 -2.22 -11.93 -14.37
CA PHE A 261 -0.79 -12.05 -14.50
C PHE A 261 -0.23 -12.82 -13.30
N GLY A 262 0.35 -13.96 -13.59
CA GLY A 262 1.04 -14.80 -12.62
C GLY A 262 2.53 -14.57 -12.67
N HIS A 263 3.26 -15.27 -11.85
CA HIS A 263 4.71 -15.35 -11.96
C HIS A 263 5.15 -16.78 -12.27
N GLU A 264 6.16 -16.95 -13.06
CA GLU A 264 6.86 -18.21 -13.14
C GLU A 264 7.54 -18.47 -11.78
N ASN A 265 7.48 -19.71 -11.33
CA ASN A 265 7.97 -20.13 -10.01
C ASN A 265 9.49 -19.89 -9.90
N ARG A 266 9.93 -18.70 -9.57
CA ARG A 266 11.33 -18.26 -9.46
C ARG A 266 11.79 -18.13 -8.01
N GLY A 267 11.24 -18.92 -7.10
CA GLY A 267 11.78 -19.05 -5.74
C GLY A 267 11.50 -17.92 -4.77
N GLY A 268 10.53 -17.05 -5.05
CA GLY A 268 10.11 -15.99 -4.13
C GLY A 268 10.92 -14.70 -4.23
N ASP A 269 11.63 -14.49 -5.33
CA ASP A 269 12.28 -13.24 -5.64
C ASP A 269 11.25 -12.16 -6.01
N ASP A 270 11.43 -10.94 -5.51
CA ASP A 270 10.60 -9.77 -5.84
C ASP A 270 10.49 -9.54 -7.34
N GLU A 271 11.55 -9.83 -8.11
CA GLU A 271 11.56 -9.77 -9.57
C GLU A 271 10.44 -10.62 -10.21
N ALA A 272 10.04 -11.73 -9.59
CA ALA A 272 8.97 -12.58 -10.09
C ALA A 272 7.62 -11.86 -10.10
N TRP A 273 7.40 -10.93 -9.16
CA TRP A 273 6.13 -10.19 -9.04
C TRP A 273 6.12 -8.89 -9.85
N ARG A 274 7.31 -8.40 -10.25
CA ARG A 274 7.53 -7.13 -10.96
C ARG A 274 7.80 -7.32 -12.45
N GLN A 275 7.34 -8.42 -13.03
CA GLN A 275 7.56 -8.74 -14.44
C GLN A 275 6.94 -7.69 -15.38
N THR A 276 7.61 -7.43 -16.48
CA THR A 276 7.12 -6.54 -17.54
C THR A 276 5.91 -7.16 -18.25
N LEU A 277 4.88 -6.37 -18.50
CA LEU A 277 3.73 -6.80 -19.30
C LEU A 277 4.12 -6.96 -20.77
N PRO A 278 3.60 -7.99 -21.45
CA PRO A 278 3.79 -8.13 -22.89
C PRO A 278 3.28 -6.91 -23.66
N GLY A 279 4.11 -6.34 -24.49
CA GLY A 279 3.85 -5.12 -25.26
C GLY A 279 4.37 -3.84 -24.62
N SER A 280 5.11 -3.91 -23.50
CA SER A 280 5.78 -2.76 -22.89
C SER A 280 7.02 -2.32 -23.66
N TRP A 281 7.63 -3.20 -24.43
CA TRP A 281 8.83 -2.92 -25.21
C TRP A 281 8.60 -3.10 -26.71
N SER A 282 9.36 -2.38 -27.52
CA SER A 282 9.20 -2.34 -28.98
C SER A 282 9.49 -3.66 -29.70
N ASP A 283 10.19 -4.59 -29.05
CA ASP A 283 10.55 -5.91 -29.56
C ASP A 283 9.64 -7.04 -29.05
N ASP A 284 8.65 -6.71 -28.23
CA ASP A 284 7.67 -7.68 -27.77
C ASP A 284 6.85 -8.26 -28.93
N GLN A 285 6.69 -9.59 -28.94
CA GLN A 285 5.99 -10.31 -30.00
C GLN A 285 4.46 -10.21 -29.93
N ARG A 286 3.93 -9.78 -28.77
CA ARG A 286 2.51 -9.55 -28.54
C ARG A 286 2.31 -8.40 -27.57
N THR A 287 1.11 -7.88 -27.50
CA THR A 287 0.76 -6.85 -26.52
C THR A 287 -0.56 -7.18 -25.81
N VAL A 288 -0.61 -7.00 -24.49
CA VAL A 288 -1.86 -7.12 -23.73
C VAL A 288 -2.69 -5.83 -23.74
N PHE A 289 -2.13 -4.72 -24.24
CA PHE A 289 -2.83 -3.43 -24.35
C PHE A 289 -3.90 -3.43 -25.44
N GLU A 290 -3.84 -4.39 -26.38
CA GLU A 290 -4.83 -4.59 -27.43
C GLU A 290 -5.51 -5.96 -27.28
N ALA A 291 -6.82 -6.00 -27.54
CA ALA A 291 -7.60 -7.24 -27.40
C ALA A 291 -7.09 -8.38 -28.29
N SER A 292 -6.56 -8.04 -29.48
CA SER A 292 -6.01 -9.02 -30.44
C SER A 292 -4.72 -9.70 -29.96
N GLY A 293 -4.03 -9.11 -28.99
CA GLY A 293 -2.79 -9.64 -28.43
C GLY A 293 -2.98 -10.38 -27.10
N ARG A 294 -4.20 -10.40 -26.55
CA ARG A 294 -4.54 -11.13 -25.33
C ARG A 294 -4.89 -12.59 -25.63
N THR A 295 -4.60 -13.46 -24.67
CA THR A 295 -5.20 -14.79 -24.66
C THR A 295 -6.68 -14.71 -24.27
N ASP A 296 -7.44 -15.79 -24.49
CA ASP A 296 -8.86 -15.85 -24.10
C ASP A 296 -9.02 -15.63 -22.57
N GLU A 297 -8.09 -16.15 -21.76
CA GLU A 297 -8.10 -16.00 -20.30
C GLU A 297 -7.80 -14.57 -19.86
N GLU A 298 -6.79 -13.94 -20.46
CA GLU A 298 -6.46 -12.54 -20.22
C GLU A 298 -7.61 -11.61 -20.60
N GLN A 299 -8.27 -11.91 -21.74
CA GLN A 299 -9.42 -11.13 -22.19
C GLN A 299 -10.62 -11.30 -21.26
N GLU A 300 -10.89 -12.51 -20.79
CA GLU A 300 -11.98 -12.79 -19.83
C GLU A 300 -11.76 -12.03 -18.52
N ALA A 301 -10.55 -12.07 -17.95
CA ALA A 301 -10.21 -11.36 -16.72
C ALA A 301 -10.33 -9.84 -16.89
N PHE A 302 -9.78 -9.31 -17.97
CA PHE A 302 -9.85 -7.88 -18.28
C PHE A 302 -11.31 -7.38 -18.39
N GLU A 303 -12.17 -8.10 -19.11
CA GLU A 303 -13.58 -7.72 -19.24
C GLU A 303 -14.32 -7.80 -17.90
N PHE A 304 -14.04 -8.81 -17.09
CA PHE A 304 -14.63 -8.96 -15.77
C PHE A 304 -14.26 -7.80 -14.85
N ILE A 305 -12.97 -7.46 -14.75
CA ILE A 305 -12.49 -6.36 -13.89
C ILE A 305 -12.98 -5.02 -14.43
N ARG A 306 -12.90 -4.81 -15.74
CA ARG A 306 -13.43 -3.61 -16.40
C ARG A 306 -14.91 -3.39 -16.09
N GLY A 307 -15.70 -4.47 -16.14
CA GLY A 307 -17.12 -4.44 -15.81
C GLY A 307 -17.38 -3.97 -14.39
N LEU A 308 -16.70 -4.57 -13.42
CA LEU A 308 -16.81 -4.21 -12.00
C LEU A 308 -16.31 -2.79 -11.70
N ALA A 309 -15.16 -2.41 -12.27
CA ALA A 309 -14.60 -1.08 -12.06
C ALA A 309 -15.51 0.02 -12.63
N ASN A 310 -16.11 -0.19 -13.81
CA ASN A 310 -17.08 0.75 -14.38
C ASN A 310 -18.39 0.78 -13.58
N TRP A 311 -18.87 -0.36 -13.09
CA TRP A 311 -20.03 -0.41 -12.20
C TRP A 311 -19.76 0.38 -10.91
N ARG A 312 -18.61 0.18 -10.26
CA ARG A 312 -18.24 0.87 -9.02
C ARG A 312 -18.24 2.39 -9.17
N LYS A 313 -17.81 2.94 -10.30
CA LYS A 313 -17.82 4.40 -10.54
C LYS A 313 -19.20 5.04 -10.31
N GLY A 314 -20.29 4.32 -10.55
CA GLY A 314 -21.66 4.80 -10.35
C GLY A 314 -22.36 4.22 -9.13
N ALA A 315 -21.73 3.32 -8.40
CA ALA A 315 -22.34 2.61 -7.28
C ALA A 315 -22.19 3.40 -5.97
N ILE A 316 -23.06 4.37 -5.72
CA ILE A 316 -23.05 5.24 -4.52
C ILE A 316 -22.88 4.42 -3.24
N ALA A 317 -23.49 3.24 -3.14
CA ALA A 317 -23.41 2.36 -1.98
C ALA A 317 -21.96 1.98 -1.61
N THR A 318 -21.05 1.89 -2.58
CA THR A 318 -19.64 1.58 -2.33
C THR A 318 -18.78 2.79 -1.94
N HIS A 319 -19.33 3.99 -2.05
CA HIS A 319 -18.65 5.26 -1.75
C HIS A 319 -19.18 5.93 -0.48
N GLU A 320 -20.48 5.82 -0.22
CA GLU A 320 -21.18 6.55 0.86
C GLU A 320 -22.06 5.63 1.71
N GLY A 321 -22.21 4.36 1.31
CA GLY A 321 -23.09 3.39 1.97
C GLY A 321 -22.52 2.89 3.29
N THR A 322 -23.41 2.39 4.14
CA THR A 322 -23.07 1.63 5.34
C THR A 322 -23.27 0.15 5.06
N MET A 323 -22.26 -0.65 5.35
CA MET A 323 -22.31 -2.08 5.11
C MET A 323 -23.08 -2.81 6.22
N LYS A 324 -23.91 -3.79 5.83
CA LYS A 324 -24.44 -4.85 6.71
C LYS A 324 -24.04 -6.19 6.14
N HIS A 325 -23.50 -7.06 6.98
CA HIS A 325 -23.09 -8.39 6.54
C HIS A 325 -23.61 -9.48 7.47
N PHE A 326 -23.69 -10.69 6.94
CA PHE A 326 -24.12 -11.87 7.63
C PHE A 326 -22.95 -12.81 7.84
N ILE A 327 -23.00 -13.59 8.94
CA ILE A 327 -22.00 -14.64 9.19
C ILE A 327 -22.00 -15.59 8.00
N PRO A 328 -20.85 -15.86 7.38
CA PRO A 328 -20.78 -16.82 6.29
C PRO A 328 -21.25 -18.22 6.69
N GLU A 329 -22.05 -18.83 5.84
CA GLU A 329 -22.56 -20.21 6.03
C GLU A 329 -22.34 -21.01 4.76
N ASN A 330 -21.86 -22.25 4.89
CA ASN A 330 -21.65 -23.17 3.77
C ASN A 330 -20.88 -22.58 2.59
N GLY A 331 -19.85 -21.78 2.86
CA GLY A 331 -19.05 -21.12 1.82
C GLY A 331 -19.75 -19.95 1.14
N THR A 332 -20.87 -19.48 1.66
CA THR A 332 -21.59 -18.30 1.14
C THR A 332 -21.48 -17.13 2.10
N TYR A 333 -21.07 -15.97 1.58
CA TYR A 333 -20.99 -14.71 2.32
C TYR A 333 -21.93 -13.68 1.69
N VAL A 334 -22.79 -13.08 2.52
CA VAL A 334 -23.81 -12.12 2.07
C VAL A 334 -23.59 -10.80 2.79
N TYR A 335 -23.58 -9.70 2.04
CA TYR A 335 -23.53 -8.34 2.55
C TYR A 335 -24.30 -7.36 1.64
N PHE A 336 -24.71 -6.25 2.23
CA PHE A 336 -25.47 -5.19 1.58
C PHE A 336 -24.85 -3.84 1.87
#